data_0ab449a73255d73d63118255e5f6c2e9
#
_entry.id   0ab449a73255d73d63118255e5f6c2e9
#
_cell.length_a   1.000
_cell.length_b   1.000
_cell.length_c   1.000
_cell.angle_alpha   90.00
_cell.angle_beta   90.00
_cell.angle_gamma   90.00
#
_symmetry.space_group_name_H-M   'P 1'
#
loop_
_entity.id
_entity.type
_entity.pdbx_description
1 polymer ?
#
loop_
_entity_poly.entity_id
_entity_poly.type
_entity_poly.pdbx_seq_one_letter_code
_entity_poly.pdbx_strand_id
1 'polypeptide(L)'
;MNYVEFDMSKPLDFIPIGRIAIDFNPTDMYMPLSESSNFNKYVGGSPANIAVGLARLGCKVGFCGCVSNDQFGDFVVNYFEKEGIDTSHVTRAKNGECIGLTFTEILSKEKSSILMYRDNVADFCMTPEDIDEKYIASAKAIVISGTALAQSPSREACLKAMMLAKKNNVRIVFDIDYREYTWKSKDEIAVYYSLVAQNADIIMGSREEFDLTEG
;
A
#
# COMPACT_ATOMS: atom_id res chain seq x y z
N MET A 1 -4.48 -28.99 -9.72
CA MET A 1 -4.14 -27.63 -9.27
C MET A 1 -5.43 -26.94 -8.85
N ASN A 2 -5.52 -26.45 -7.64
CA ASN A 2 -6.67 -25.63 -7.24
C ASN A 2 -6.38 -24.20 -7.71
N TYR A 3 -7.16 -23.72 -8.66
CA TYR A 3 -7.09 -22.32 -9.09
C TYR A 3 -7.94 -21.45 -8.16
N VAL A 4 -7.48 -20.23 -7.92
CA VAL A 4 -8.28 -19.21 -7.22
C VAL A 4 -9.34 -18.70 -8.18
N GLU A 5 -10.60 -18.87 -7.83
CA GLU A 5 -11.74 -18.39 -8.61
C GLU A 5 -12.19 -17.02 -8.10
N PHE A 6 -12.45 -16.11 -9.02
CA PHE A 6 -12.96 -14.76 -8.72
C PHE A 6 -14.44 -14.65 -9.08
N ASP A 7 -15.20 -13.95 -8.26
CA ASP A 7 -16.60 -13.63 -8.57
C ASP A 7 -16.67 -12.52 -9.63
N MET A 8 -16.87 -12.91 -10.88
CA MET A 8 -16.89 -12.00 -12.02
C MET A 8 -18.12 -11.06 -12.05
N SER A 9 -19.11 -11.24 -11.18
CA SER A 9 -20.29 -10.37 -11.09
C SER A 9 -20.01 -9.05 -10.34
N LYS A 10 -18.89 -8.96 -9.61
CA LYS A 10 -18.56 -7.80 -8.78
C LYS A 10 -18.09 -6.61 -9.62
N PRO A 11 -18.50 -5.37 -9.28
CA PRO A 11 -18.23 -4.18 -10.09
C PRO A 11 -16.77 -3.74 -10.09
N LEU A 12 -16.04 -3.94 -8.99
CA LEU A 12 -14.61 -3.66 -8.90
C LEU A 12 -13.80 -4.95 -9.06
N ASP A 13 -12.65 -4.85 -9.72
CA ASP A 13 -11.73 -5.97 -9.82
C ASP A 13 -10.87 -6.08 -8.55
N PHE A 14 -10.27 -4.95 -8.13
CA PHE A 14 -9.35 -4.93 -7.00
C PHE A 14 -9.55 -3.70 -6.12
N ILE A 15 -9.34 -3.87 -4.82
CA ILE A 15 -9.18 -2.79 -3.85
C ILE A 15 -7.85 -3.00 -3.11
N PRO A 16 -6.74 -2.39 -3.57
CA PRO A 16 -5.53 -2.28 -2.76
C PRO A 16 -5.78 -1.46 -1.49
N ILE A 17 -5.17 -1.90 -0.38
CA ILE A 17 -5.35 -1.31 0.95
C ILE A 17 -3.98 -1.02 1.56
N GLY A 18 -3.75 0.21 1.98
CA GLY A 18 -2.57 0.55 2.75
C GLY A 18 -1.82 1.79 2.31
N ARG A 19 -0.49 1.67 2.26
CA ARG A 19 0.44 2.78 2.14
C ARG A 19 0.30 3.57 0.85
N ILE A 20 0.24 4.89 1.03
CA ILE A 20 0.39 5.89 -0.03
C ILE A 20 1.55 6.82 0.36
N ALA A 21 2.42 7.11 -0.58
CA ALA A 21 3.57 7.98 -0.39
C ALA A 21 3.82 8.84 -1.64
N ILE A 22 4.80 9.71 -1.56
CA ILE A 22 5.34 10.42 -2.73
C ILE A 22 6.80 10.10 -2.86
N ASP A 23 7.19 9.66 -4.06
CA ASP A 23 8.57 9.39 -4.41
C ASP A 23 9.14 10.55 -5.22
N PHE A 24 10.25 11.12 -4.74
CA PHE A 24 11.05 12.11 -5.44
C PHE A 24 12.28 11.43 -6.05
N ASN A 25 12.26 11.30 -7.38
CA ASN A 25 13.38 10.73 -8.12
C ASN A 25 14.22 11.86 -8.73
N PRO A 26 15.54 11.88 -8.54
CA PRO A 26 16.39 12.93 -9.09
C PRO A 26 16.38 12.86 -10.61
N THR A 27 16.43 14.03 -11.25
CA THR A 27 16.76 14.13 -12.67
C THR A 27 18.26 14.20 -12.91
N ASP A 28 19.01 14.53 -11.86
CA ASP A 28 20.45 14.61 -11.84
C ASP A 28 21.03 13.21 -11.58
N MET A 29 21.42 12.52 -12.66
CA MET A 29 21.88 11.13 -12.58
C MET A 29 23.34 11.03 -12.11
N TYR A 30 23.63 9.98 -11.34
CA TYR A 30 24.96 9.65 -10.84
C TYR A 30 25.57 10.73 -9.93
N MET A 31 24.73 11.36 -9.15
CA MET A 31 25.07 12.43 -8.22
C MET A 31 24.58 12.08 -6.82
N PRO A 32 25.34 12.39 -5.76
CA PRO A 32 24.85 12.25 -4.38
C PRO A 32 23.60 13.07 -4.13
N LEU A 33 22.69 12.54 -3.30
CA LEU A 33 21.45 13.24 -2.95
C LEU A 33 21.70 14.62 -2.34
N SER A 34 22.80 14.79 -1.61
CA SER A 34 23.25 16.08 -1.04
C SER A 34 23.56 17.16 -2.07
N GLU A 35 23.82 16.78 -3.33
CA GLU A 35 24.16 17.68 -4.43
C GLU A 35 23.04 17.78 -5.46
N SER A 36 22.06 16.85 -5.43
CA SER A 36 20.93 16.82 -6.36
C SER A 36 19.98 17.98 -6.08
N SER A 37 19.63 18.74 -7.12
CA SER A 37 18.79 19.93 -7.02
C SER A 37 17.41 19.77 -7.66
N ASN A 38 17.26 18.82 -8.59
CA ASN A 38 16.06 18.66 -9.38
C ASN A 38 15.44 17.27 -9.20
N PHE A 39 14.13 17.24 -8.95
CA PHE A 39 13.40 15.98 -8.70
C PHE A 39 12.10 15.95 -9.47
N ASN A 40 11.77 14.79 -10.02
CA ASN A 40 10.42 14.48 -10.46
C ASN A 40 9.63 13.82 -9.33
N LYS A 41 8.38 14.23 -9.19
CA LYS A 41 7.45 13.76 -8.17
C LYS A 41 6.51 12.68 -8.74
N TYR A 42 6.42 11.54 -8.06
CA TYR A 42 5.56 10.42 -8.43
C TYR A 42 4.74 9.97 -7.21
N VAL A 43 3.59 9.35 -7.47
CA VAL A 43 2.90 8.59 -6.43
C VAL A 43 3.72 7.35 -6.12
N GLY A 44 3.94 7.07 -4.84
CA GLY A 44 4.71 5.96 -4.31
C GLY A 44 3.92 5.16 -3.26
N GLY A 45 4.56 4.11 -2.77
CA GLY A 45 3.96 3.11 -1.88
C GLY A 45 3.50 1.88 -2.67
N SER A 46 3.81 0.67 -2.17
CA SER A 46 3.48 -0.58 -2.89
C SER A 46 2.00 -0.68 -3.24
N PRO A 47 1.03 -0.52 -2.31
CA PRO A 47 -0.39 -0.61 -2.66
C PRO A 47 -0.81 0.42 -3.71
N ALA A 48 -0.28 1.64 -3.63
CA ALA A 48 -0.59 2.70 -4.58
C ALA A 48 -0.02 2.38 -5.98
N ASN A 49 1.20 1.87 -6.06
CA ASN A 49 1.80 1.42 -7.31
C ASN A 49 1.04 0.23 -7.92
N ILE A 50 0.59 -0.71 -7.09
CA ILE A 50 -0.26 -1.83 -7.52
C ILE A 50 -1.59 -1.30 -8.09
N ALA A 51 -2.24 -0.35 -7.41
CA ALA A 51 -3.49 0.24 -7.88
C ALA A 51 -3.33 0.90 -9.26
N VAL A 52 -2.30 1.71 -9.44
CA VAL A 52 -1.98 2.37 -10.72
C VAL A 52 -1.65 1.35 -11.80
N GLY A 53 -0.85 0.33 -11.48
CA GLY A 53 -0.50 -0.73 -12.42
C GLY A 53 -1.73 -1.50 -12.90
N LEU A 54 -2.61 -1.89 -11.98
CA LEU A 54 -3.86 -2.59 -12.31
C LEU A 54 -4.82 -1.71 -13.14
N ALA A 55 -4.96 -0.44 -12.80
CA ALA A 55 -5.80 0.50 -13.57
C ALA A 55 -5.29 0.65 -15.01
N ARG A 56 -3.99 0.79 -15.21
CA ARG A 56 -3.36 0.86 -16.53
C ARG A 56 -3.46 -0.43 -17.35
N LEU A 57 -3.64 -1.57 -16.67
CA LEU A 57 -3.95 -2.85 -17.30
C LEU A 57 -5.45 -3.02 -17.63
N GLY A 58 -6.26 -2.01 -17.37
CA GLY A 58 -7.69 -2.00 -17.69
C GLY A 58 -8.59 -2.59 -16.60
N CYS A 59 -8.07 -2.87 -15.40
CA CYS A 59 -8.87 -3.30 -14.27
C CYS A 59 -9.67 -2.12 -13.67
N LYS A 60 -10.84 -2.42 -13.12
CA LYS A 60 -11.63 -1.50 -12.31
C LYS A 60 -11.11 -1.53 -10.88
N VAL A 61 -10.42 -0.48 -10.48
CA VAL A 61 -9.69 -0.42 -9.20
C VAL A 61 -10.30 0.62 -8.28
N GLY A 62 -10.51 0.24 -7.02
CA GLY A 62 -10.74 1.17 -5.93
C GLY A 62 -9.53 1.20 -5.00
N PHE A 63 -9.54 2.08 -4.01
CA PHE A 63 -8.44 2.17 -3.05
C PHE A 63 -8.95 2.49 -1.63
N CYS A 64 -8.42 1.80 -0.62
CA CYS A 64 -8.58 2.18 0.78
C CYS A 64 -7.24 2.61 1.37
N GLY A 65 -7.20 3.83 1.88
CA GLY A 65 -5.99 4.38 2.50
C GLY A 65 -6.23 5.77 3.08
N CYS A 66 -5.18 6.33 3.66
CA CYS A 66 -5.24 7.67 4.22
C CYS A 66 -4.10 8.53 3.67
N VAL A 67 -4.42 9.74 3.25
CA VAL A 67 -3.47 10.75 2.77
C VAL A 67 -3.44 11.95 3.71
N SER A 68 -2.39 12.78 3.62
CA SER A 68 -2.31 14.04 4.34
C SER A 68 -3.41 15.02 3.90
N ASN A 69 -3.74 15.96 4.80
CA ASN A 69 -4.71 17.02 4.51
C ASN A 69 -4.00 18.28 4.03
N ASP A 70 -3.26 18.15 2.93
CA ASP A 70 -2.46 19.21 2.31
C ASP A 70 -2.35 19.01 0.79
N GLN A 71 -1.53 19.83 0.13
CA GLN A 71 -1.32 19.80 -1.32
C GLN A 71 -0.70 18.48 -1.82
N PHE A 72 0.01 17.75 -0.98
CA PHE A 72 0.55 16.45 -1.33
C PHE A 72 -0.53 15.36 -1.32
N GLY A 73 -1.43 15.41 -0.32
CA GLY A 73 -2.62 14.56 -0.34
C GLY A 73 -3.52 14.85 -1.55
N ASP A 74 -3.69 16.12 -1.92
CA ASP A 74 -4.42 16.51 -3.14
C ASP A 74 -3.75 15.98 -4.40
N PHE A 75 -2.42 16.03 -4.47
CA PHE A 75 -1.68 15.47 -5.59
C PHE A 75 -1.97 13.98 -5.77
N VAL A 76 -1.98 13.20 -4.72
CA VAL A 76 -2.24 11.76 -4.79
C VAL A 76 -3.67 11.48 -5.24
N VAL A 77 -4.67 12.11 -4.62
CA VAL A 77 -6.08 11.91 -4.97
C VAL A 77 -6.33 12.27 -6.44
N ASN A 78 -5.88 13.45 -6.88
CA ASN A 78 -5.99 13.88 -8.27
C ASN A 78 -5.27 12.94 -9.25
N TYR A 79 -4.15 12.35 -8.82
CA TYR A 79 -3.43 11.38 -9.64
C TYR A 79 -4.22 10.08 -9.80
N PHE A 80 -4.77 9.55 -8.72
CA PHE A 80 -5.61 8.36 -8.75
C PHE A 80 -6.86 8.55 -9.61
N GLU A 81 -7.55 9.68 -9.47
CA GLU A 81 -8.71 10.02 -10.29
C GLU A 81 -8.39 10.08 -11.79
N LYS A 82 -7.22 10.63 -12.17
CA LYS A 82 -6.75 10.64 -13.56
C LYS A 82 -6.45 9.25 -14.11
N GLU A 83 -6.00 8.31 -13.26
CA GLU A 83 -5.80 6.91 -13.63
C GLU A 83 -7.11 6.09 -13.58
N GLY A 84 -8.24 6.71 -13.24
CA GLY A 84 -9.55 6.05 -13.16
C GLY A 84 -9.74 5.17 -11.93
N ILE A 85 -8.97 5.40 -10.86
CA ILE A 85 -9.08 4.69 -9.59
C ILE A 85 -10.15 5.36 -8.75
N ASP A 86 -11.07 4.59 -8.18
CA ASP A 86 -12.08 5.09 -7.23
C ASP A 86 -11.43 5.47 -5.91
N THR A 87 -11.51 6.75 -5.57
CA THR A 87 -10.92 7.38 -4.39
C THR A 87 -11.93 7.60 -3.25
N SER A 88 -13.16 7.12 -3.38
CA SER A 88 -14.24 7.37 -2.41
C SER A 88 -13.92 6.88 -0.99
N HIS A 89 -12.97 5.97 -0.84
CA HIS A 89 -12.49 5.42 0.43
C HIS A 89 -11.02 5.78 0.73
N VAL A 90 -10.53 6.86 0.09
CA VAL A 90 -9.27 7.51 0.46
C VAL A 90 -9.58 8.61 1.46
N THR A 91 -9.24 8.39 2.72
CA THR A 91 -9.51 9.35 3.81
C THR A 91 -8.39 10.37 3.97
N ARG A 92 -8.64 11.39 4.79
CA ARG A 92 -7.67 12.45 5.09
C ARG A 92 -7.28 12.40 6.57
N ALA A 93 -5.99 12.51 6.82
CA ALA A 93 -5.45 12.65 8.17
C ALA A 93 -5.98 13.94 8.86
N LYS A 94 -6.18 13.88 10.19
CA LYS A 94 -6.92 14.92 10.91
C LYS A 94 -6.07 15.72 11.88
N ASN A 95 -4.87 15.22 12.24
CA ASN A 95 -4.06 15.80 13.31
C ASN A 95 -2.71 16.34 12.81
N GLY A 96 -2.60 16.64 11.50
CA GLY A 96 -1.38 17.17 10.89
C GLY A 96 -0.37 16.12 10.47
N GLU A 97 -0.79 14.85 10.36
CA GLU A 97 0.05 13.80 9.80
C GLU A 97 0.36 14.09 8.33
N CYS A 98 1.62 13.95 7.95
CA CYS A 98 2.12 14.23 6.62
C CYS A 98 2.03 13.00 5.70
N ILE A 99 2.12 13.22 4.39
CA ILE A 99 2.34 12.07 3.51
C ILE A 99 3.78 11.59 3.63
N GLY A 100 4.00 10.27 3.54
CA GLY A 100 5.35 9.73 3.55
C GLY A 100 6.12 10.16 2.29
N LEU A 101 7.37 10.58 2.45
CA LEU A 101 8.23 11.01 1.35
C LEU A 101 9.40 10.06 1.19
N THR A 102 9.73 9.76 -0.06
CA THR A 102 10.88 8.95 -0.42
C THR A 102 11.75 9.72 -1.41
N PHE A 103 13.04 9.79 -1.15
CA PHE A 103 14.02 10.38 -2.06
C PHE A 103 14.97 9.28 -2.53
N THR A 104 15.06 9.11 -3.85
CA THR A 104 15.98 8.15 -4.45
C THR A 104 17.31 8.83 -4.72
N GLU A 105 18.40 8.15 -4.38
CA GLU A 105 19.76 8.49 -4.77
C GLU A 105 20.27 7.47 -5.78
N ILE A 106 20.83 7.92 -6.90
CA ILE A 106 21.36 7.05 -7.95
C ILE A 106 22.81 7.46 -8.19
N LEU A 107 23.75 6.73 -7.59
CA LEU A 107 25.20 7.02 -7.68
C LEU A 107 25.85 6.35 -8.88
N SER A 108 25.33 5.20 -9.34
CA SER A 108 25.76 4.50 -10.55
C SER A 108 24.64 3.58 -11.04
N LYS A 109 24.89 2.82 -12.09
CA LYS A 109 23.94 1.77 -12.57
C LYS A 109 23.73 0.65 -11.55
N GLU A 110 24.73 0.40 -10.70
CA GLU A 110 24.75 -0.68 -9.72
C GLU A 110 24.51 -0.19 -8.29
N LYS A 111 24.62 1.13 -8.05
CA LYS A 111 24.55 1.69 -6.70
C LYS A 111 23.49 2.77 -6.61
N SER A 112 22.44 2.44 -5.87
CA SER A 112 21.37 3.36 -5.51
C SER A 112 21.01 3.20 -4.03
N SER A 113 20.42 4.22 -3.44
CA SER A 113 19.91 4.22 -2.08
C SER A 113 18.57 4.97 -2.01
N ILE A 114 17.87 4.80 -0.91
CA ILE A 114 16.59 5.46 -0.66
C ILE A 114 16.64 6.12 0.71
N LEU A 115 16.36 7.42 0.75
CA LEU A 115 16.10 8.17 1.97
C LEU A 115 14.59 8.29 2.15
N MET A 116 14.07 7.81 3.26
CA MET A 116 12.63 7.80 3.51
C MET A 116 12.27 8.57 4.77
N TYR A 117 11.30 9.46 4.65
CA TYR A 117 10.65 10.14 5.77
C TYR A 117 9.28 9.50 6.01
N ARG A 118 9.19 8.74 7.11
CA ARG A 118 7.97 7.98 7.46
C ARG A 118 7.59 8.10 8.94
N ASP A 119 7.95 9.18 9.57
CA ASP A 119 7.49 9.50 10.92
C ASP A 119 6.21 10.35 10.86
N ASN A 120 5.25 10.07 11.74
CA ASN A 120 3.98 10.78 11.82
C ASN A 120 3.25 10.89 10.47
N VAL A 121 3.10 9.77 9.77
CA VAL A 121 2.56 9.74 8.42
C VAL A 121 1.10 9.30 8.35
N ALA A 122 0.38 9.88 7.41
CA ALA A 122 -1.05 9.69 7.19
C ALA A 122 -1.42 8.23 6.85
N ASP A 123 -0.56 7.46 6.18
CA ASP A 123 -0.87 6.09 5.80
C ASP A 123 -1.08 5.14 6.99
N PHE A 124 -0.59 5.50 8.18
CA PHE A 124 -0.87 4.77 9.40
C PHE A 124 -2.16 5.21 10.12
N CYS A 125 -2.81 6.29 9.66
CA CYS A 125 -3.99 6.84 10.32
C CYS A 125 -5.32 6.23 9.85
N MET A 126 -5.31 5.33 8.87
CA MET A 126 -6.49 4.59 8.47
C MET A 126 -7.00 3.74 9.64
N THR A 127 -8.26 3.92 10.00
CA THR A 127 -8.89 3.26 11.15
C THR A 127 -9.85 2.15 10.70
N PRO A 128 -10.23 1.21 11.58
CA PRO A 128 -11.28 0.23 11.27
C PRO A 128 -12.61 0.87 10.83
N GLU A 129 -12.93 2.08 11.30
CA GLU A 129 -14.14 2.82 10.95
C GLU A 129 -14.13 3.28 9.49
N ASP A 130 -12.96 3.48 8.90
CA ASP A 130 -12.78 3.86 7.49
C ASP A 130 -13.04 2.68 6.52
N ILE A 131 -13.12 1.44 7.05
CA ILE A 131 -13.37 0.24 6.24
C ILE A 131 -14.87 -0.05 6.17
N ASP A 132 -15.45 0.22 5.01
CA ASP A 132 -16.87 -0.03 4.72
C ASP A 132 -17.08 -1.45 4.17
N GLU A 133 -18.04 -2.19 4.76
CA GLU A 133 -18.32 -3.58 4.35
C GLU A 133 -18.85 -3.66 2.92
N LYS A 134 -19.73 -2.74 2.50
CA LYS A 134 -20.32 -2.78 1.16
C LYS A 134 -19.27 -2.51 0.10
N TYR A 135 -18.33 -1.61 0.41
CA TYR A 135 -17.22 -1.31 -0.48
C TYR A 135 -16.30 -2.51 -0.63
N ILE A 136 -15.87 -3.12 0.46
CA ILE A 136 -15.06 -4.36 0.40
C ILE A 136 -15.81 -5.45 -0.39
N ALA A 137 -17.10 -5.65 -0.12
CA ALA A 137 -17.92 -6.65 -0.80
C ALA A 137 -18.08 -6.39 -2.30
N SER A 138 -17.85 -5.18 -2.79
CA SER A 138 -17.98 -4.81 -4.20
C SER A 138 -16.82 -5.26 -5.07
N ALA A 139 -15.70 -5.72 -4.49
CA ALA A 139 -14.52 -6.14 -5.23
C ALA A 139 -14.42 -7.66 -5.41
N LYS A 140 -13.78 -8.08 -6.49
CA LYS A 140 -13.39 -9.48 -6.72
C LYS A 140 -12.29 -9.91 -5.75
N ALA A 141 -11.35 -8.98 -5.47
CA ALA A 141 -10.27 -9.19 -4.52
C ALA A 141 -9.86 -7.88 -3.82
N ILE A 142 -9.36 -8.02 -2.58
CA ILE A 142 -8.57 -6.99 -1.91
C ILE A 142 -7.10 -7.35 -1.98
N VAL A 143 -6.23 -6.33 -1.97
CA VAL A 143 -4.77 -6.51 -1.87
C VAL A 143 -4.31 -5.85 -0.58
N ILE A 144 -3.83 -6.63 0.38
CA ILE A 144 -3.27 -6.13 1.64
C ILE A 144 -1.75 -6.09 1.51
N SER A 145 -1.14 -4.93 1.79
CA SER A 145 0.31 -4.80 1.85
C SER A 145 0.81 -4.93 3.28
N GLY A 146 1.91 -5.67 3.46
CA GLY A 146 2.54 -5.84 4.76
C GLY A 146 3.01 -4.53 5.39
N THR A 147 3.33 -3.52 4.58
CA THR A 147 3.69 -2.18 5.10
C THR A 147 2.57 -1.50 5.87
N ALA A 148 1.30 -1.85 5.61
CA ALA A 148 0.15 -1.31 6.34
C ALA A 148 -0.08 -2.01 7.69
N LEU A 149 0.52 -3.18 7.89
CA LEU A 149 0.42 -3.96 9.13
C LEU A 149 1.41 -3.50 10.21
N ALA A 150 2.36 -2.63 9.88
CA ALA A 150 3.45 -2.28 10.77
C ALA A 150 3.01 -1.47 12.00
N GLN A 151 1.92 -0.73 11.91
CA GLN A 151 1.48 0.15 12.99
C GLN A 151 -0.05 0.25 13.08
N SER A 152 -0.56 0.37 14.32
CA SER A 152 -1.95 0.73 14.61
C SER A 152 -2.16 2.23 14.34
N PRO A 153 -3.37 2.65 13.91
CA PRO A 153 -4.58 1.85 13.69
C PRO A 153 -4.69 1.21 12.29
N SER A 154 -3.77 1.48 11.36
CA SER A 154 -3.79 0.94 9.99
C SER A 154 -3.80 -0.60 9.99
N ARG A 155 -3.07 -1.23 10.90
CA ARG A 155 -3.05 -2.68 11.11
C ARG A 155 -4.45 -3.23 11.33
N GLU A 156 -5.19 -2.68 12.29
CA GLU A 156 -6.54 -3.12 12.65
C GLU A 156 -7.53 -2.86 11.51
N ALA A 157 -7.35 -1.79 10.75
CA ALA A 157 -8.14 -1.53 9.55
C ALA A 157 -7.93 -2.63 8.50
N CYS A 158 -6.68 -3.01 8.22
CA CYS A 158 -6.37 -4.12 7.31
C CYS A 158 -6.95 -5.45 7.79
N LEU A 159 -6.85 -5.77 9.10
CA LEU A 159 -7.42 -6.98 9.67
C LEU A 159 -8.96 -6.99 9.57
N LYS A 160 -9.61 -5.85 9.79
CA LYS A 160 -11.06 -5.72 9.56
C LYS A 160 -11.41 -5.95 8.10
N ALA A 161 -10.67 -5.34 7.16
CA ALA A 161 -10.89 -5.55 5.73
C ALA A 161 -10.75 -7.03 5.34
N MET A 162 -9.75 -7.72 5.88
CA MET A 162 -9.55 -9.17 5.70
C MET A 162 -10.76 -9.98 6.19
N MET A 163 -11.27 -9.68 7.39
CA MET A 163 -12.45 -10.36 7.94
C MET A 163 -13.70 -10.14 7.09
N LEU A 164 -13.91 -8.89 6.63
CA LEU A 164 -15.04 -8.54 5.77
C LEU A 164 -14.93 -9.18 4.39
N ALA A 165 -13.73 -9.26 3.83
CA ALA A 165 -13.46 -9.95 2.57
C ALA A 165 -13.86 -11.44 2.66
N LYS A 166 -13.43 -12.12 3.72
CA LYS A 166 -13.82 -13.53 3.96
C LYS A 166 -15.33 -13.70 4.10
N LYS A 167 -15.98 -12.83 4.89
CA LYS A 167 -17.43 -12.85 5.11
C LYS A 167 -18.21 -12.71 3.79
N ASN A 168 -17.68 -11.93 2.84
CA ASN A 168 -18.34 -11.58 1.58
C ASN A 168 -17.78 -12.34 0.36
N ASN A 169 -17.02 -13.42 0.56
CA ASN A 169 -16.37 -14.21 -0.51
C ASN A 169 -15.53 -13.37 -1.48
N VAL A 170 -14.86 -12.34 -0.96
CA VAL A 170 -13.87 -11.55 -1.68
C VAL A 170 -12.52 -12.21 -1.49
N ARG A 171 -11.74 -12.36 -2.56
CA ARG A 171 -10.40 -12.95 -2.50
C ARG A 171 -9.42 -12.00 -1.82
N ILE A 172 -8.46 -12.57 -1.14
CA ILE A 172 -7.43 -11.85 -0.41
C ILE A 172 -6.08 -12.14 -1.05
N VAL A 173 -5.45 -11.10 -1.57
CA VAL A 173 -4.07 -11.12 -2.03
C VAL A 173 -3.22 -10.43 -0.96
N PHE A 174 -2.19 -11.10 -0.49
CA PHE A 174 -1.23 -10.54 0.45
C PHE A 174 0.10 -10.26 -0.27
N ASP A 175 0.45 -8.98 -0.36
CA ASP A 175 1.76 -8.52 -0.80
C ASP A 175 2.63 -8.30 0.44
N ILE A 176 3.65 -9.13 0.64
CA ILE A 176 4.46 -9.13 1.87
C ILE A 176 5.14 -7.79 2.06
N ASP A 177 5.74 -7.21 1.00
CA ASP A 177 6.35 -5.86 0.97
C ASP A 177 7.05 -5.47 2.29
N TYR A 178 8.02 -6.27 2.70
CA TYR A 178 8.75 -6.06 3.94
C TYR A 178 9.63 -4.81 3.89
N ARG A 179 9.55 -4.00 4.96
CA ARG A 179 10.41 -2.83 5.18
C ARG A 179 10.87 -2.84 6.64
N GLU A 180 12.10 -3.30 6.86
CA GLU A 180 12.70 -3.51 8.19
C GLU A 180 12.52 -2.31 9.13
N TYR A 181 12.79 -1.11 8.64
CA TYR A 181 12.75 0.13 9.41
C TYR A 181 11.35 0.53 9.92
N THR A 182 10.28 -0.16 9.50
CA THR A 182 8.92 0.15 9.94
C THR A 182 8.47 -0.70 11.12
N TRP A 183 9.22 -1.73 11.45
CA TRP A 183 8.85 -2.71 12.47
C TRP A 183 9.70 -2.57 13.73
N LYS A 184 9.10 -2.87 14.88
CA LYS A 184 9.79 -2.83 16.18
C LYS A 184 10.59 -4.10 16.47
N SER A 185 10.12 -5.24 15.98
CA SER A 185 10.80 -6.53 16.16
C SER A 185 10.43 -7.53 15.07
N LYS A 186 11.29 -8.54 14.88
CA LYS A 186 11.01 -9.65 13.96
C LYS A 186 9.87 -10.53 14.45
N ASP A 187 9.72 -10.71 15.77
CA ASP A 187 8.63 -11.49 16.34
C ASP A 187 7.27 -10.86 16.04
N GLU A 188 7.18 -9.52 16.08
CA GLU A 188 5.97 -8.81 15.72
C GLU A 188 5.60 -9.02 14.22
N ILE A 189 6.60 -9.01 13.34
CA ILE A 189 6.43 -9.30 11.92
C ILE A 189 5.86 -10.72 11.74
N ALA A 190 6.51 -11.71 12.31
CA ALA A 190 6.11 -13.12 12.20
C ALA A 190 4.64 -13.31 12.61
N VAL A 191 4.20 -12.70 13.71
CA VAL A 191 2.82 -12.77 14.20
C VAL A 191 1.83 -12.21 13.17
N TYR A 192 2.02 -10.96 12.71
CA TYR A 192 1.04 -10.32 11.85
C TYR A 192 1.10 -10.81 10.41
N TYR A 193 2.28 -11.10 9.89
CA TYR A 193 2.41 -11.66 8.54
C TYR A 193 1.83 -13.06 8.47
N SER A 194 2.11 -13.93 9.44
CA SER A 194 1.51 -15.27 9.50
C SER A 194 -0.01 -15.22 9.61
N LEU A 195 -0.54 -14.28 10.41
CA LEU A 195 -1.99 -14.11 10.54
C LEU A 195 -2.64 -13.77 9.20
N VAL A 196 -2.08 -12.83 8.44
CA VAL A 196 -2.63 -12.46 7.13
C VAL A 196 -2.38 -13.55 6.10
N ALA A 197 -1.17 -14.13 6.06
CA ALA A 197 -0.81 -15.20 5.13
C ALA A 197 -1.73 -16.43 5.26
N GLN A 198 -2.05 -16.87 6.50
CA GLN A 198 -2.97 -17.99 6.75
C GLN A 198 -4.41 -17.72 6.27
N ASN A 199 -4.76 -16.47 6.04
CA ASN A 199 -6.08 -16.05 5.60
C ASN A 199 -6.12 -15.61 4.13
N ALA A 200 -4.97 -15.47 3.48
CA ALA A 200 -4.87 -15.05 2.08
C ALA A 200 -5.13 -16.22 1.12
N ASP A 201 -5.74 -15.90 -0.03
CA ASP A 201 -5.90 -16.84 -1.16
C ASP A 201 -4.64 -16.85 -2.04
N ILE A 202 -3.94 -15.72 -2.13
CA ILE A 202 -2.70 -15.54 -2.89
C ILE A 202 -1.72 -14.75 -2.04
N ILE A 203 -0.46 -15.19 -2.00
CA ILE A 203 0.63 -14.49 -1.32
C ILE A 203 1.72 -14.17 -2.35
N MET A 204 2.20 -12.94 -2.34
CA MET A 204 3.26 -12.46 -3.22
C MET A 204 4.40 -11.86 -2.38
N GLY A 205 5.63 -12.14 -2.79
CA GLY A 205 6.81 -11.61 -2.13
C GLY A 205 8.09 -12.19 -2.74
N SER A 206 9.24 -11.68 -2.30
CA SER A 206 10.54 -12.28 -2.58
C SER A 206 10.76 -13.51 -1.68
N ARG A 207 11.77 -14.33 -2.02
CA ARG A 207 12.14 -15.48 -1.19
C ARG A 207 12.46 -15.06 0.26
N GLU A 208 13.22 -14.00 0.40
CA GLU A 208 13.63 -13.47 1.70
C GLU A 208 12.44 -12.98 2.54
N GLU A 209 11.40 -12.46 1.90
CA GLU A 209 10.18 -12.05 2.56
C GLU A 209 9.33 -13.23 3.02
N PHE A 210 9.31 -14.33 2.27
CA PHE A 210 8.63 -15.56 2.70
C PHE A 210 9.27 -16.16 3.96
N ASP A 211 10.60 -16.09 4.10
CA ASP A 211 11.30 -16.59 5.29
C ASP A 211 10.84 -15.86 6.59
N LEU A 212 10.29 -14.64 6.48
CA LEU A 212 9.73 -13.89 7.60
C LEU A 212 8.33 -14.36 8.04
N THR A 213 7.62 -15.09 7.19
CA THR A 213 6.27 -15.59 7.48
C THR A 213 6.29 -16.98 8.14
N GLU A 214 7.39 -17.69 8.04
CA GLU A 214 7.51 -19.07 8.52
C GLU A 214 8.03 -19.16 9.98
N GLY A 215 8.50 -18.05 10.55
CA GLY A 215 8.87 -17.90 11.99
C GLY A 215 10.11 -18.65 12.40
#